data_2f280682d80fecc7f587116841c2fb40
#
_entry.id   2f280682d80fecc7f587116841c2fb40
#
_cell.length_a   1.000
_cell.length_b   1.000
_cell.length_c   1.000
_cell.angle_alpha   90.00
_cell.angle_beta   90.00
_cell.angle_gamma   90.00
#
_symmetry.space_group_name_H-M   'P 1'
#
loop_
_entity.id
_entity.type
_entity.pdbx_description
1 polymer ?
#
loop_
_entity_poly.entity_id
_entity_poly.type
_entity_poly.pdbx_seq_one_letter_code
_entity_poly.pdbx_strand_id
1 'polypeptide(L)'
;MTDTNYPTPPYADQKQEPPGTTAQMSPKPDHGEESYRGNGLLAGKVALITGADSGIGKAVAIAFAREGANVLVSYLNEHEDAEDTAKWIEDAGRKAILVPGDIKSEAHCKSLVAEAVEKLGAIDILVNNAAFQRTYASIEDITAEQWDETYRTNIYAPFFLAKAAVPLMRAGSAIINTTSIQSRQPSPNLLAYASTKGAISNFTAGLAAMVADKGIRVNAVAPGPIWTPLIPSTMPAEKTASFGANTLMERAGQPAELAGAYVLLASNLGSYMTGAVIPVTGGEIMI
;
A
#
# COMPACT_ATOMS: atom_id res chain seq x y z
N MET A 1 16.49 9.12 -19.19
CA MET A 1 16.43 8.20 -18.04
C MET A 1 17.06 8.94 -16.89
N THR A 2 16.32 9.24 -15.85
CA THR A 2 16.90 9.74 -14.60
C THR A 2 17.79 8.62 -14.07
N ASP A 3 19.07 8.92 -13.86
CA ASP A 3 20.09 8.00 -13.37
C ASP A 3 19.82 7.71 -11.89
N THR A 4 18.77 6.96 -11.61
CA THR A 4 18.48 6.47 -10.26
C THR A 4 19.33 5.23 -10.06
N ASN A 5 20.47 5.42 -9.42
CA ASN A 5 21.42 4.35 -9.12
C ASN A 5 20.90 3.51 -7.92
N TYR A 6 19.72 2.89 -8.11
CA TYR A 6 19.13 2.04 -7.08
C TYR A 6 19.88 0.69 -6.98
N PRO A 7 19.95 0.11 -5.79
CA PRO A 7 20.61 -1.17 -5.57
C PRO A 7 20.01 -2.28 -6.43
N THR A 8 20.88 -3.12 -6.96
CA THR A 8 20.55 -4.31 -7.75
C THR A 8 20.89 -5.59 -6.97
N PRO A 9 20.21 -6.71 -7.21
CA PRO A 9 20.61 -8.00 -6.65
C PRO A 9 22.03 -8.40 -7.15
N PRO A 10 22.78 -9.25 -6.37
CA PRO A 10 22.30 -9.87 -5.13
C PRO A 10 22.35 -8.91 -3.94
N TYR A 11 21.26 -8.91 -3.16
CA TYR A 11 21.23 -8.22 -1.88
C TYR A 11 21.88 -9.08 -0.79
N ALA A 12 22.33 -8.45 0.31
CA ALA A 12 22.82 -9.18 1.48
C ALA A 12 21.72 -10.08 2.07
N ASP A 13 22.12 -11.26 2.55
CA ASP A 13 21.23 -12.16 3.25
C ASP A 13 20.64 -11.46 4.48
N GLN A 14 19.33 -11.43 4.56
CA GLN A 14 18.63 -10.82 5.67
C GLN A 14 17.28 -11.49 5.89
N LYS A 15 16.86 -11.56 7.13
CA LYS A 15 15.56 -12.06 7.54
C LYS A 15 15.07 -11.24 8.73
N GLN A 16 13.78 -11.00 8.76
CA GLN A 16 13.10 -10.30 9.85
C GLN A 16 11.89 -11.12 10.31
N GLU A 17 11.40 -10.85 11.50
CA GLU A 17 10.09 -11.35 11.93
C GLU A 17 8.98 -10.45 11.37
N PRO A 18 7.84 -10.99 10.92
CA PRO A 18 6.72 -10.16 10.45
C PRO A 18 6.19 -9.23 11.56
N PRO A 19 5.83 -7.98 11.19
CA PRO A 19 5.73 -7.45 9.82
C PRO A 19 7.04 -6.90 9.25
N GLY A 20 8.12 -6.84 10.02
CA GLY A 20 9.42 -6.28 9.64
C GLY A 20 9.47 -4.75 9.79
N THR A 21 10.71 -4.21 9.86
CA THR A 21 10.94 -2.78 10.03
C THR A 21 11.90 -2.23 8.97
N THR A 22 11.71 -0.96 8.60
CA THR A 22 12.60 -0.24 7.68
C THR A 22 14.03 -0.14 8.24
N ALA A 23 14.15 0.03 9.56
CA ALA A 23 15.44 0.19 10.24
C ALA A 23 16.37 -1.02 10.06
N GLN A 24 15.81 -2.22 9.92
CA GLN A 24 16.58 -3.46 9.76
C GLN A 24 16.89 -3.83 8.31
N MET A 25 16.38 -3.09 7.33
CA MET A 25 16.65 -3.39 5.91
C MET A 25 18.04 -2.97 5.47
N SER A 26 18.68 -3.81 4.62
CA SER A 26 19.94 -3.53 3.94
C SER A 26 19.88 -4.03 2.48
N PRO A 27 20.01 -3.14 1.48
CA PRO A 27 20.04 -1.68 1.59
C PRO A 27 18.73 -1.11 2.12
N LYS A 28 18.76 0.12 2.61
CA LYS A 28 17.56 0.83 3.01
C LYS A 28 16.69 1.14 1.80
N PRO A 29 15.36 0.96 1.87
CA PRO A 29 14.46 1.37 0.79
C PRO A 29 14.36 2.90 0.70
N ASP A 30 14.18 3.42 -0.52
CA ASP A 30 13.83 4.81 -0.77
C ASP A 30 12.30 4.97 -0.76
N HIS A 31 11.80 5.84 0.14
CA HIS A 31 10.38 6.18 0.21
C HIS A 31 10.08 7.57 -0.37
N GLY A 32 11.09 8.22 -0.96
CA GLY A 32 10.94 9.55 -1.52
C GLY A 32 11.30 10.68 -0.54
N GLU A 33 11.94 10.36 0.58
CA GLU A 33 12.32 11.31 1.63
C GLU A 33 13.09 12.52 1.06
N GLU A 34 14.02 12.26 0.13
CA GLU A 34 14.82 13.29 -0.50
C GLU A 34 14.45 13.55 -1.97
N SER A 35 13.87 12.56 -2.64
CA SER A 35 13.67 12.56 -4.09
C SER A 35 12.31 13.09 -4.54
N TYR A 36 11.23 12.86 -3.79
CA TYR A 36 9.89 13.30 -4.18
C TYR A 36 9.72 14.80 -3.98
N ARG A 37 9.16 15.50 -4.99
CA ARG A 37 8.80 16.92 -4.94
C ARG A 37 7.31 17.06 -5.27
N GLY A 38 6.55 17.68 -4.39
CA GLY A 38 5.11 17.91 -4.56
C GLY A 38 4.80 19.11 -5.43
N ASN A 39 3.62 19.10 -6.04
CA ASN A 39 3.07 20.15 -6.90
C ASN A 39 1.72 20.68 -6.39
N GLY A 40 1.29 20.29 -5.18
CA GLY A 40 0.04 20.73 -4.58
C GLY A 40 -1.21 20.04 -5.12
N LEU A 41 -1.07 18.86 -5.78
CA LEU A 41 -2.17 18.13 -6.42
C LEU A 41 -3.24 17.64 -5.44
N LEU A 42 -2.91 17.52 -4.15
CA LEU A 42 -3.81 17.07 -3.09
C LEU A 42 -4.01 18.14 -2.01
N ALA A 43 -3.84 19.43 -2.37
CA ALA A 43 -3.98 20.54 -1.43
C ALA A 43 -5.34 20.51 -0.70
N GLY A 44 -5.30 20.51 0.64
CA GLY A 44 -6.48 20.50 1.51
C GLY A 44 -7.23 19.17 1.60
N LYS A 45 -6.73 18.09 1.00
CA LYS A 45 -7.29 16.75 1.12
C LYS A 45 -6.89 16.08 2.42
N VAL A 46 -7.67 15.08 2.82
CA VAL A 46 -7.40 14.20 3.95
C VAL A 46 -7.32 12.76 3.45
N ALA A 47 -6.23 12.08 3.74
CA ALA A 47 -5.99 10.70 3.39
C ALA A 47 -5.91 9.80 4.63
N LEU A 48 -6.55 8.62 4.57
CA LEU A 48 -6.33 7.50 5.47
C LEU A 48 -5.56 6.43 4.70
N ILE A 49 -4.40 6.02 5.22
CA ILE A 49 -3.52 5.04 4.57
C ILE A 49 -3.22 3.92 5.56
N THR A 50 -3.51 2.67 5.19
CA THR A 50 -3.17 1.50 6.02
C THR A 50 -1.79 0.95 5.68
N GLY A 51 -1.03 0.51 6.71
CA GLY A 51 0.37 0.09 6.54
C GLY A 51 1.24 1.26 6.04
N ALA A 52 1.03 2.45 6.62
CA ALA A 52 1.71 3.67 6.21
C ALA A 52 2.97 3.98 7.03
N ASP A 53 3.34 3.10 7.94
CA ASP A 53 4.57 3.12 8.74
C ASP A 53 5.80 2.86 7.88
N SER A 54 5.69 1.99 6.88
CA SER A 54 6.83 1.50 6.11
C SER A 54 6.48 1.25 4.64
N GLY A 55 7.49 0.86 3.84
CA GLY A 55 7.33 0.38 2.48
C GLY A 55 6.52 1.32 1.59
N ILE A 56 5.62 0.74 0.78
CA ILE A 56 4.78 1.48 -0.17
C ILE A 56 3.89 2.50 0.55
N GLY A 57 3.29 2.11 1.69
CA GLY A 57 2.40 3.00 2.44
C GLY A 57 3.11 4.26 2.95
N LYS A 58 4.34 4.14 3.46
CA LYS A 58 5.17 5.29 3.85
C LYS A 58 5.48 6.19 2.67
N ALA A 59 5.88 5.63 1.53
CA ALA A 59 6.16 6.43 0.33
C ALA A 59 4.93 7.18 -0.17
N VAL A 60 3.75 6.56 -0.13
CA VAL A 60 2.47 7.20 -0.46
C VAL A 60 2.15 8.31 0.54
N ALA A 61 2.35 8.08 1.84
CA ALA A 61 2.10 9.08 2.89
C ALA A 61 2.98 10.33 2.72
N ILE A 62 4.29 10.14 2.47
CA ILE A 62 5.23 11.23 2.20
C ILE A 62 4.82 12.00 0.94
N ALA A 63 4.53 11.31 -0.15
CA ALA A 63 4.10 11.94 -1.40
C ALA A 63 2.80 12.73 -1.21
N PHE A 64 1.79 12.15 -0.56
CA PHE A 64 0.51 12.81 -0.32
C PHE A 64 0.67 14.06 0.56
N ALA A 65 1.51 14.00 1.58
CA ALA A 65 1.82 15.16 2.42
C ALA A 65 2.48 16.28 1.60
N ARG A 66 3.46 15.95 0.77
CA ARG A 66 4.12 16.92 -0.13
C ARG A 66 3.20 17.47 -1.21
N GLU A 67 2.20 16.70 -1.62
CA GLU A 67 1.11 17.17 -2.49
C GLU A 67 0.05 18.00 -1.74
N GLY A 68 0.16 18.16 -0.42
CA GLY A 68 -0.66 19.05 0.39
C GLY A 68 -1.79 18.38 1.18
N ALA A 69 -1.82 17.06 1.29
CA ALA A 69 -2.81 16.32 2.08
C ALA A 69 -2.38 16.17 3.53
N ASN A 70 -3.33 16.20 4.47
CA ASN A 70 -3.16 15.68 5.81
C ASN A 70 -3.35 14.16 5.81
N VAL A 71 -2.62 13.42 6.66
CA VAL A 71 -2.59 11.96 6.58
C VAL A 71 -2.86 11.33 7.94
N LEU A 72 -3.80 10.37 7.98
CA LEU A 72 -3.89 9.40 9.05
C LEU A 72 -3.08 8.16 8.64
N VAL A 73 -2.05 7.86 9.43
CA VAL A 73 -1.14 6.73 9.31
C VAL A 73 -1.68 5.59 10.19
N SER A 74 -2.25 4.56 9.57
CA SER A 74 -2.65 3.34 10.29
C SER A 74 -1.57 2.29 10.12
N TYR A 75 -1.18 1.65 11.23
CA TYR A 75 -0.12 0.65 11.29
C TYR A 75 -0.43 -0.39 12.38
N LEU A 76 0.28 -1.51 12.42
CA LEU A 76 0.00 -2.56 13.39
C LEU A 76 0.62 -2.24 14.76
N ASN A 77 1.95 -2.27 14.88
CA ASN A 77 2.70 -2.08 16.13
C ASN A 77 4.13 -1.53 15.93
N GLU A 78 4.51 -1.14 14.72
CA GLU A 78 5.83 -0.59 14.34
C GLU A 78 5.90 0.90 14.67
N HIS A 79 5.90 1.25 15.97
CA HIS A 79 5.79 2.64 16.45
C HIS A 79 6.91 3.55 15.91
N GLU A 80 8.17 3.09 15.94
CA GLU A 80 9.32 3.88 15.48
C GLU A 80 9.25 4.19 13.98
N ASP A 81 8.87 3.23 13.14
CA ASP A 81 8.67 3.45 11.70
C ASP A 81 7.50 4.41 11.43
N ALA A 82 6.41 4.32 12.21
CA ALA A 82 5.27 5.22 12.11
C ALA A 82 5.62 6.65 12.54
N GLU A 83 6.39 6.83 13.63
CA GLU A 83 6.88 8.13 14.08
C GLU A 83 7.80 8.78 13.04
N ASP A 84 8.69 8.00 12.42
CA ASP A 84 9.52 8.50 11.33
C ASP A 84 8.67 8.94 10.12
N THR A 85 7.64 8.17 9.76
CA THR A 85 6.69 8.59 8.71
C THR A 85 5.96 9.89 9.07
N ALA A 86 5.49 10.02 10.32
CA ALA A 86 4.82 11.24 10.79
C ALA A 86 5.73 12.46 10.70
N LYS A 87 7.00 12.33 11.06
CA LYS A 87 7.99 13.42 10.92
C LYS A 87 8.08 13.93 9.48
N TRP A 88 8.16 13.05 8.49
CA TRP A 88 8.21 13.46 7.08
C TRP A 88 6.93 14.14 6.60
N ILE A 89 5.75 13.74 7.14
CA ILE A 89 4.47 14.41 6.88
C ILE A 89 4.47 15.82 7.49
N GLU A 90 4.96 15.96 8.73
CA GLU A 90 5.03 17.22 9.45
C GLU A 90 6.06 18.17 8.84
N ASP A 91 7.20 17.67 8.39
CA ASP A 91 8.23 18.43 7.66
C ASP A 91 7.69 18.98 6.31
N ALA A 92 6.69 18.33 5.73
CA ALA A 92 5.94 18.85 4.57
C ALA A 92 4.87 19.90 4.97
N GLY A 93 4.78 20.29 6.25
CA GLY A 93 3.80 21.24 6.77
C GLY A 93 2.37 20.67 6.84
N ARG A 94 2.22 19.34 6.93
CA ARG A 94 0.91 18.69 7.00
C ARG A 94 0.70 18.02 8.37
N LYS A 95 -0.55 17.70 8.70
CA LYS A 95 -0.87 17.01 9.94
C LYS A 95 -0.74 15.51 9.74
N ALA A 96 -0.05 14.83 10.67
CA ALA A 96 -0.01 13.38 10.80
C ALA A 96 -0.84 12.94 12.02
N ILE A 97 -1.66 11.90 11.85
CA ILE A 97 -2.33 11.23 12.96
C ILE A 97 -1.90 9.77 12.94
N LEU A 98 -1.25 9.31 14.01
CA LEU A 98 -0.78 7.94 14.15
C LEU A 98 -1.82 7.10 14.89
N VAL A 99 -2.28 5.99 14.29
CA VAL A 99 -3.26 5.10 14.89
C VAL A 99 -2.79 3.65 14.76
N PRO A 100 -2.26 3.06 15.86
CA PRO A 100 -1.89 1.65 15.88
C PRO A 100 -3.13 0.77 16.02
N GLY A 101 -3.05 -0.45 15.49
CA GLY A 101 -4.05 -1.49 15.70
C GLY A 101 -4.26 -2.44 14.53
N ASP A 102 -4.96 -3.52 14.81
CA ASP A 102 -5.15 -4.61 13.88
C ASP A 102 -6.40 -4.39 13.00
N ILE A 103 -6.19 -4.17 11.72
CA ILE A 103 -7.26 -3.96 10.74
C ILE A 103 -8.10 -5.21 10.46
N LYS A 104 -7.73 -6.39 10.97
CA LYS A 104 -8.60 -7.57 10.96
C LYS A 104 -9.87 -7.35 11.76
N SER A 105 -9.90 -6.36 12.65
CA SER A 105 -11.06 -5.95 13.45
C SER A 105 -11.94 -4.94 12.70
N GLU A 106 -13.20 -5.29 12.44
CA GLU A 106 -14.17 -4.35 11.85
C GLU A 106 -14.37 -3.10 12.74
N ALA A 107 -14.36 -3.28 14.06
CA ALA A 107 -14.49 -2.16 15.00
C ALA A 107 -13.32 -1.18 14.89
N HIS A 108 -12.08 -1.69 14.77
CA HIS A 108 -10.90 -0.87 14.55
C HIS A 108 -10.94 -0.14 13.20
N CYS A 109 -11.34 -0.82 12.12
CA CYS A 109 -11.52 -0.18 10.82
C CYS A 109 -12.53 0.99 10.87
N LYS A 110 -13.62 0.83 11.60
CA LYS A 110 -14.61 1.91 11.83
C LYS A 110 -14.00 3.07 12.64
N SER A 111 -13.21 2.78 13.69
CA SER A 111 -12.56 3.83 14.48
C SER A 111 -11.53 4.62 13.67
N LEU A 112 -10.76 3.98 12.78
CA LEU A 112 -9.82 4.67 11.89
C LEU A 112 -10.52 5.73 11.03
N VAL A 113 -11.66 5.39 10.44
CA VAL A 113 -12.44 6.32 9.62
C VAL A 113 -13.03 7.45 10.48
N ALA A 114 -13.56 7.13 11.66
CA ALA A 114 -14.09 8.11 12.57
C ALA A 114 -13.02 9.10 13.05
N GLU A 115 -11.82 8.60 13.40
CA GLU A 115 -10.69 9.44 13.82
C GLU A 115 -10.19 10.35 12.71
N ALA A 116 -10.17 9.89 11.45
CA ALA A 116 -9.82 10.73 10.31
C ALA A 116 -10.77 11.92 10.20
N VAL A 117 -12.08 11.68 10.29
CA VAL A 117 -13.10 12.75 10.24
C VAL A 117 -13.02 13.66 11.46
N GLU A 118 -12.87 13.10 12.66
CA GLU A 118 -12.85 13.88 13.91
C GLU A 118 -11.61 14.77 14.00
N LYS A 119 -10.41 14.22 13.72
CA LYS A 119 -9.13 14.91 13.95
C LYS A 119 -8.65 15.73 12.74
N LEU A 120 -9.01 15.30 11.52
CA LEU A 120 -8.59 15.95 10.29
C LEU A 120 -9.73 16.61 9.50
N GLY A 121 -10.98 16.41 9.91
CA GLY A 121 -12.17 17.10 9.39
C GLY A 121 -12.84 16.43 8.19
N ALA A 122 -12.24 15.40 7.58
CA ALA A 122 -12.78 14.72 6.39
C ALA A 122 -12.12 13.35 6.18
N ILE A 123 -12.63 12.64 5.18
CA ILE A 123 -11.94 11.54 4.48
C ILE A 123 -12.18 11.74 2.99
N ASP A 124 -11.16 12.21 2.27
CA ASP A 124 -11.20 12.40 0.81
C ASP A 124 -10.54 11.25 0.06
N ILE A 125 -9.55 10.62 0.68
CA ILE A 125 -8.76 9.55 0.06
C ILE A 125 -8.62 8.40 1.05
N LEU A 126 -9.00 7.20 0.62
CA LEU A 126 -8.74 5.95 1.35
C LEU A 126 -7.74 5.12 0.56
N VAL A 127 -6.60 4.78 1.18
CA VAL A 127 -5.60 3.87 0.59
C VAL A 127 -5.56 2.58 1.39
N ASN A 128 -6.10 1.51 0.83
CA ASN A 128 -6.01 0.15 1.36
C ASN A 128 -4.69 -0.47 0.88
N ASN A 129 -3.62 -0.30 1.67
CA ASN A 129 -2.28 -0.75 1.32
C ASN A 129 -1.76 -1.88 2.22
N ALA A 130 -2.08 -1.88 3.51
CA ALA A 130 -1.64 -2.93 4.42
C ALA A 130 -1.96 -4.33 3.87
N ALA A 131 -1.00 -5.23 4.00
CA ALA A 131 -1.13 -6.60 3.51
C ALA A 131 -0.33 -7.58 4.36
N PHE A 132 -0.79 -8.81 4.37
CA PHE A 132 -0.10 -9.96 4.93
C PHE A 132 0.18 -10.97 3.81
N GLN A 133 1.38 -11.57 3.83
CA GLN A 133 1.73 -12.70 2.98
C GLN A 133 2.53 -13.75 3.76
N ARG A 134 2.49 -14.98 3.29
CA ARG A 134 3.33 -16.07 3.77
C ARG A 134 3.59 -17.05 2.63
N THR A 135 4.78 -17.62 2.59
CA THR A 135 5.14 -18.65 1.61
C THR A 135 4.88 -20.04 2.17
N TYR A 136 4.40 -20.94 1.29
CA TYR A 136 4.12 -22.35 1.61
C TYR A 136 4.76 -23.24 0.55
N ALA A 137 5.24 -24.42 0.94
CA ALA A 137 5.82 -25.39 0.01
C ALA A 137 4.72 -26.15 -0.74
N SER A 138 3.61 -26.46 -0.06
CA SER A 138 2.48 -27.20 -0.63
C SER A 138 1.15 -26.67 -0.12
N ILE A 139 0.04 -27.09 -0.75
CA ILE A 139 -1.31 -26.70 -0.33
C ILE A 139 -1.68 -27.30 1.04
N GLU A 140 -1.14 -28.46 1.37
CA GLU A 140 -1.37 -29.17 2.63
C GLU A 140 -0.75 -28.42 3.83
N ASP A 141 0.25 -27.57 3.58
CA ASP A 141 0.89 -26.75 4.61
C ASP A 141 0.04 -25.53 5.01
N ILE A 142 -1.00 -25.21 4.25
CA ILE A 142 -1.85 -24.04 4.50
C ILE A 142 -2.98 -24.43 5.45
N THR A 143 -2.92 -24.00 6.72
CA THR A 143 -4.03 -24.22 7.64
C THR A 143 -5.21 -23.31 7.37
N ALA A 144 -6.41 -23.68 7.83
CA ALA A 144 -7.60 -22.85 7.71
C ALA A 144 -7.43 -21.48 8.39
N GLU A 145 -6.73 -21.45 9.54
CA GLU A 145 -6.45 -20.24 10.31
C GLU A 145 -5.51 -19.29 9.54
N GLN A 146 -4.47 -19.83 8.90
CA GLN A 146 -3.52 -19.04 8.09
C GLN A 146 -4.19 -18.47 6.83
N TRP A 147 -5.07 -19.27 6.21
CA TRP A 147 -5.90 -18.82 5.11
C TRP A 147 -6.82 -17.68 5.55
N ASP A 148 -7.57 -17.85 6.65
CA ASP A 148 -8.48 -16.84 7.20
C ASP A 148 -7.74 -15.56 7.60
N GLU A 149 -6.57 -15.68 8.24
CA GLU A 149 -5.72 -14.52 8.58
C GLU A 149 -5.34 -13.69 7.35
N THR A 150 -4.93 -14.37 6.26
CA THR A 150 -4.57 -13.70 5.01
C THR A 150 -5.77 -12.96 4.41
N TYR A 151 -6.94 -13.59 4.41
CA TYR A 151 -8.17 -12.97 3.90
C TYR A 151 -8.68 -11.85 4.80
N ARG A 152 -8.59 -11.99 6.12
CA ARG A 152 -8.99 -10.92 7.05
C ARG A 152 -8.18 -9.65 6.83
N THR A 153 -6.87 -9.78 6.70
CA THR A 153 -5.99 -8.62 6.46
C THR A 153 -6.19 -8.04 5.07
N ASN A 154 -6.19 -8.88 4.03
CA ASN A 154 -6.07 -8.41 2.65
C ASN A 154 -7.42 -8.10 1.98
N ILE A 155 -8.54 -8.66 2.48
CA ILE A 155 -9.87 -8.54 1.86
C ILE A 155 -10.90 -7.96 2.82
N TYR A 156 -11.03 -8.52 4.04
CA TYR A 156 -12.07 -8.06 4.96
C TYR A 156 -11.79 -6.63 5.43
N ALA A 157 -10.53 -6.30 5.74
CA ALA A 157 -10.14 -4.95 6.14
C ALA A 157 -10.46 -3.89 5.06
N PRO A 158 -10.05 -4.03 3.79
CA PRO A 158 -10.48 -3.13 2.71
C PRO A 158 -11.99 -2.99 2.58
N PHE A 159 -12.73 -4.09 2.74
CA PHE A 159 -14.20 -4.04 2.75
C PHE A 159 -14.74 -3.25 3.96
N PHE A 160 -14.26 -3.50 5.17
CA PHE A 160 -14.71 -2.79 6.38
C PHE A 160 -14.41 -1.29 6.31
N LEU A 161 -13.20 -0.93 5.82
CA LEU A 161 -12.79 0.46 5.64
C LEU A 161 -13.64 1.16 4.58
N ALA A 162 -13.84 0.55 3.42
CA ALA A 162 -14.69 1.11 2.37
C ALA A 162 -16.14 1.27 2.84
N LYS A 163 -16.69 0.26 3.54
CA LYS A 163 -18.04 0.29 4.12
C LYS A 163 -18.23 1.44 5.11
N ALA A 164 -17.19 1.72 5.93
CA ALA A 164 -17.22 2.82 6.89
C ALA A 164 -16.99 4.19 6.23
N ALA A 165 -16.10 4.26 5.24
CA ALA A 165 -15.67 5.52 4.62
C ALA A 165 -16.69 6.07 3.60
N VAL A 166 -17.23 5.22 2.71
CA VAL A 166 -18.12 5.65 1.61
C VAL A 166 -19.28 6.55 2.05
N PRO A 167 -19.98 6.30 3.18
CA PRO A 167 -21.04 7.20 3.64
C PRO A 167 -20.58 8.60 4.04
N LEU A 168 -19.27 8.78 4.35
CA LEU A 168 -18.66 10.02 4.82
C LEU A 168 -17.83 10.72 3.74
N MET A 169 -17.56 10.03 2.62
CA MET A 169 -16.82 10.56 1.48
C MET A 169 -17.72 11.44 0.59
N ARG A 170 -17.15 12.52 0.08
CA ARG A 170 -17.84 13.48 -0.81
C ARG A 170 -17.52 13.16 -2.28
N ALA A 171 -18.32 13.70 -3.19
CA ALA A 171 -18.00 13.66 -4.61
C ALA A 171 -16.58 14.23 -4.87
N GLY A 172 -15.83 13.56 -5.75
CA GLY A 172 -14.42 13.85 -5.98
C GLY A 172 -13.44 13.12 -5.06
N SER A 173 -13.94 12.30 -4.13
CA SER A 173 -13.12 11.41 -3.31
C SER A 173 -12.59 10.20 -4.10
N ALA A 174 -11.55 9.56 -3.57
CA ALA A 174 -10.92 8.39 -4.20
C ALA A 174 -10.63 7.27 -3.20
N ILE A 175 -10.89 6.03 -3.61
CA ILE A 175 -10.42 4.81 -2.92
C ILE A 175 -9.36 4.16 -3.79
N ILE A 176 -8.21 3.83 -3.22
CA ILE A 176 -7.09 3.22 -3.94
C ILE A 176 -6.70 1.94 -3.21
N ASN A 177 -6.79 0.82 -3.90
CA ASN A 177 -6.43 -0.48 -3.36
C ASN A 177 -5.03 -0.90 -3.88
N THR A 178 -4.22 -1.49 -3.01
CA THR A 178 -2.95 -2.10 -3.41
C THR A 178 -3.18 -3.58 -3.72
N THR A 179 -3.27 -3.90 -5.02
CA THR A 179 -3.30 -5.28 -5.49
C THR A 179 -1.87 -5.82 -5.68
N SER A 180 -1.55 -6.54 -6.70
CA SER A 180 -0.22 -7.05 -7.03
C SER A 180 -0.22 -7.63 -8.44
N ILE A 181 0.98 -7.78 -9.03
CA ILE A 181 1.18 -8.66 -10.18
C ILE A 181 0.69 -10.09 -9.91
N GLN A 182 0.74 -10.54 -8.66
CA GLN A 182 0.25 -11.84 -8.21
C GLN A 182 -1.26 -12.04 -8.48
N SER A 183 -2.01 -10.99 -8.74
CA SER A 183 -3.43 -11.08 -9.12
C SER A 183 -3.65 -11.69 -10.51
N ARG A 184 -2.64 -11.64 -11.37
CA ARG A 184 -2.67 -12.14 -12.76
C ARG A 184 -1.64 -13.24 -13.02
N GLN A 185 -0.50 -13.18 -12.32
CA GLN A 185 0.59 -14.15 -12.42
C GLN A 185 0.89 -14.73 -11.02
N PRO A 186 0.03 -15.61 -10.51
CA PRO A 186 0.17 -16.15 -9.16
C PRO A 186 1.39 -17.06 -9.04
N SER A 187 2.27 -16.78 -8.07
CA SER A 187 3.33 -17.69 -7.68
C SER A 187 2.76 -18.84 -6.84
N PRO A 188 3.06 -20.11 -7.15
CA PRO A 188 2.47 -21.26 -6.45
C PRO A 188 2.67 -21.22 -4.94
N ASN A 189 3.85 -20.78 -4.48
CA ASN A 189 4.19 -20.67 -3.07
C ASN A 189 3.52 -19.50 -2.33
N LEU A 190 2.80 -18.64 -3.03
CA LEU A 190 2.03 -17.50 -2.48
C LEU A 190 0.52 -17.68 -2.68
N LEU A 191 0.01 -18.91 -2.76
CA LEU A 191 -1.37 -19.21 -3.15
C LEU A 191 -2.40 -18.38 -2.39
N ALA A 192 -2.36 -18.34 -1.06
CA ALA A 192 -3.30 -17.58 -0.24
C ALA A 192 -3.22 -16.07 -0.53
N TYR A 193 -2.00 -15.52 -0.57
CA TYR A 193 -1.78 -14.11 -0.89
C TYR A 193 -2.26 -13.75 -2.31
N ALA A 194 -1.85 -14.53 -3.31
CA ALA A 194 -2.20 -14.29 -4.70
C ALA A 194 -3.72 -14.31 -4.92
N SER A 195 -4.43 -15.25 -4.27
CA SER A 195 -5.89 -15.32 -4.35
C SER A 195 -6.55 -14.06 -3.78
N THR A 196 -6.02 -13.50 -2.67
CA THR A 196 -6.52 -12.21 -2.15
C THR A 196 -6.25 -11.05 -3.11
N LYS A 197 -5.13 -11.06 -3.83
CA LYS A 197 -4.80 -9.99 -4.78
C LYS A 197 -5.65 -10.05 -6.05
N GLY A 198 -6.07 -11.24 -6.46
CA GLY A 198 -7.13 -11.42 -7.47
C GLY A 198 -8.48 -10.90 -6.98
N ALA A 199 -8.85 -11.25 -5.74
CA ALA A 199 -10.10 -10.80 -5.14
C ALA A 199 -10.16 -9.26 -5.00
N ILE A 200 -9.06 -8.59 -4.56
CA ILE A 200 -9.04 -7.12 -4.43
C ILE A 200 -9.14 -6.41 -5.79
N SER A 201 -8.60 -7.01 -6.87
CA SER A 201 -8.74 -6.46 -8.23
C SER A 201 -10.20 -6.49 -8.68
N ASN A 202 -10.90 -7.60 -8.42
CA ASN A 202 -12.33 -7.72 -8.72
C ASN A 202 -13.18 -6.80 -7.82
N PHE A 203 -12.89 -6.75 -6.51
CA PHE A 203 -13.53 -5.84 -5.56
C PHE A 203 -13.42 -4.38 -5.99
N THR A 204 -12.26 -3.96 -6.50
CA THR A 204 -12.03 -2.61 -7.01
C THR A 204 -13.02 -2.25 -8.13
N ALA A 205 -13.19 -3.11 -9.12
CA ALA A 205 -14.11 -2.88 -10.23
C ALA A 205 -15.59 -2.88 -9.76
N GLY A 206 -15.96 -3.83 -8.91
CA GLY A 206 -17.32 -3.91 -8.36
C GLY A 206 -17.69 -2.70 -7.50
N LEU A 207 -16.78 -2.29 -6.61
CA LEU A 207 -17.00 -1.11 -5.75
C LEU A 207 -17.05 0.17 -6.59
N ALA A 208 -16.21 0.30 -7.63
CA ALA A 208 -16.22 1.45 -8.53
C ALA A 208 -17.60 1.65 -9.17
N ALA A 209 -18.21 0.57 -9.66
CA ALA A 209 -19.56 0.62 -10.21
C ALA A 209 -20.62 0.95 -9.15
N MET A 210 -20.46 0.42 -7.93
CA MET A 210 -21.42 0.61 -6.83
C MET A 210 -21.47 2.05 -6.30
N VAL A 211 -20.36 2.81 -6.36
CA VAL A 211 -20.25 4.16 -5.77
C VAL A 211 -20.12 5.27 -6.82
N ALA A 212 -20.28 4.93 -8.11
CA ALA A 212 -20.14 5.89 -9.22
C ALA A 212 -21.15 7.04 -9.13
N ASP A 213 -22.38 6.77 -8.72
CA ASP A 213 -23.45 7.75 -8.50
C ASP A 213 -23.12 8.76 -7.38
N LYS A 214 -22.22 8.40 -6.47
CA LYS A 214 -21.73 9.28 -5.40
C LYS A 214 -20.55 10.16 -5.86
N GLY A 215 -20.07 9.99 -7.09
CA GLY A 215 -18.90 10.70 -7.61
C GLY A 215 -17.60 10.26 -6.93
N ILE A 216 -17.54 9.05 -6.38
CA ILE A 216 -16.35 8.47 -5.75
C ILE A 216 -15.66 7.57 -6.78
N ARG A 217 -14.34 7.73 -6.97
CA ARG A 217 -13.56 6.87 -7.86
C ARG A 217 -12.88 5.75 -7.05
N VAL A 218 -12.84 4.56 -7.61
CA VAL A 218 -12.18 3.42 -6.98
C VAL A 218 -11.23 2.77 -7.98
N ASN A 219 -9.94 2.74 -7.67
CA ASN A 219 -8.92 2.17 -8.53
C ASN A 219 -7.94 1.32 -7.73
N ALA A 220 -7.03 0.64 -8.41
CA ALA A 220 -5.97 -0.11 -7.77
C ALA A 220 -4.61 0.16 -8.42
N VAL A 221 -3.55 0.03 -7.61
CA VAL A 221 -2.18 -0.10 -8.09
C VAL A 221 -1.76 -1.56 -7.94
N ALA A 222 -1.09 -2.11 -8.95
CA ALA A 222 -0.56 -3.46 -8.96
C ALA A 222 0.98 -3.42 -8.98
N PRO A 223 1.62 -3.49 -7.80
CA PRO A 223 3.07 -3.56 -7.71
C PRO A 223 3.62 -4.87 -8.27
N GLY A 224 4.80 -4.79 -8.89
CA GLY A 224 5.70 -5.92 -9.06
C GLY A 224 6.57 -6.14 -7.81
N PRO A 225 7.81 -6.63 -7.97
CA PRO A 225 8.75 -6.77 -6.85
C PRO A 225 9.21 -5.40 -6.33
N ILE A 226 8.79 -5.03 -5.13
CA ILE A 226 9.14 -3.76 -4.48
C ILE A 226 9.90 -4.03 -3.19
N TRP A 227 11.03 -3.34 -3.00
CA TRP A 227 11.93 -3.50 -1.86
C TRP A 227 11.35 -2.89 -0.59
N THR A 228 10.71 -3.72 0.24
CA THR A 228 9.98 -3.33 1.46
C THR A 228 10.26 -4.30 2.59
N PRO A 229 10.02 -3.95 3.87
CA PRO A 229 10.16 -4.86 5.01
C PRO A 229 9.36 -6.16 4.89
N LEU A 230 8.26 -6.15 4.15
CA LEU A 230 7.45 -7.34 3.87
C LEU A 230 8.28 -8.48 3.24
N ILE A 231 9.30 -8.15 2.45
CA ILE A 231 10.08 -9.15 1.71
C ILE A 231 11.00 -9.95 2.64
N PRO A 232 11.95 -9.37 3.38
CA PRO A 232 12.79 -10.15 4.29
C PRO A 232 12.02 -10.73 5.49
N SER A 233 10.83 -10.22 5.80
CA SER A 233 10.03 -10.77 6.91
C SER A 233 9.22 -12.00 6.51
N THR A 234 8.89 -12.17 5.24
CA THR A 234 7.95 -13.21 4.78
C THR A 234 8.52 -14.19 3.75
N MET A 235 9.69 -13.90 3.20
CA MET A 235 10.36 -14.77 2.21
C MET A 235 11.62 -15.43 2.78
N PRO A 236 12.03 -16.59 2.24
CA PRO A 236 13.34 -17.19 2.52
C PRO A 236 14.49 -16.25 2.11
N ALA A 237 15.63 -16.32 2.83
CA ALA A 237 16.78 -15.44 2.61
C ALA A 237 17.31 -15.48 1.16
N GLU A 238 17.37 -16.68 0.56
CA GLU A 238 17.83 -16.86 -0.83
C GLU A 238 16.92 -16.16 -1.85
N LYS A 239 15.61 -16.11 -1.56
CA LYS A 239 14.63 -15.38 -2.40
C LYS A 239 14.74 -13.88 -2.19
N THR A 240 15.03 -13.45 -0.97
CA THR A 240 15.29 -12.03 -0.66
C THR A 240 16.56 -11.55 -1.36
N ALA A 241 17.64 -12.33 -1.36
CA ALA A 241 18.91 -11.97 -2.02
C ALA A 241 18.75 -11.74 -3.53
N SER A 242 17.89 -12.50 -4.21
CA SER A 242 17.66 -12.40 -5.65
C SER A 242 16.40 -11.62 -6.04
N PHE A 243 15.78 -10.92 -5.08
CA PHE A 243 14.46 -10.29 -5.29
C PHE A 243 14.51 -9.20 -6.36
N GLY A 244 13.65 -9.31 -7.37
CA GLY A 244 13.57 -8.39 -8.51
C GLY A 244 14.56 -8.67 -9.66
N ALA A 245 15.46 -9.66 -9.54
CA ALA A 245 16.42 -9.99 -10.59
C ALA A 245 15.78 -10.38 -11.94
N ASN A 246 14.55 -10.86 -11.92
CA ASN A 246 13.84 -11.34 -13.12
C ASN A 246 12.96 -10.27 -13.79
N THR A 247 12.92 -9.04 -13.27
CA THR A 247 12.23 -7.94 -13.96
C THR A 247 13.03 -7.49 -15.18
N LEU A 248 12.38 -6.81 -16.14
CA LEU A 248 13.11 -6.22 -17.28
C LEU A 248 14.09 -5.11 -16.84
N MET A 249 13.89 -4.53 -15.66
CA MET A 249 14.78 -3.54 -15.05
C MET A 249 15.89 -4.19 -14.20
N GLU A 250 15.91 -5.52 -14.08
CA GLU A 250 16.90 -6.34 -13.37
C GLU A 250 17.13 -5.94 -11.90
N ARG A 251 16.11 -5.36 -11.27
CA ARG A 251 16.11 -4.95 -9.87
C ARG A 251 14.72 -4.91 -9.27
N ALA A 252 14.67 -4.90 -7.95
CA ALA A 252 13.44 -4.50 -7.25
C ALA A 252 13.16 -3.00 -7.46
N GLY A 253 11.90 -2.64 -7.59
CA GLY A 253 11.46 -1.25 -7.51
C GLY A 253 11.58 -0.72 -6.08
N GLN A 254 11.70 0.60 -5.95
CA GLN A 254 11.66 1.27 -4.66
C GLN A 254 10.23 1.73 -4.33
N PRO A 255 9.85 1.81 -3.06
CA PRO A 255 8.56 2.37 -2.65
C PRO A 255 8.24 3.72 -3.30
N ALA A 256 9.22 4.61 -3.39
CA ALA A 256 9.09 5.93 -4.02
C ALA A 256 8.64 5.87 -5.48
N GLU A 257 9.05 4.83 -6.23
CA GLU A 257 8.69 4.67 -7.64
C GLU A 257 7.20 4.35 -7.85
N LEU A 258 6.47 3.98 -6.79
CA LEU A 258 5.03 3.74 -6.84
C LEU A 258 4.21 4.99 -6.52
N ALA A 259 4.77 5.92 -5.74
CA ALA A 259 4.04 7.07 -5.21
C ALA A 259 3.30 7.88 -6.29
N GLY A 260 3.92 8.06 -7.46
CA GLY A 260 3.31 8.78 -8.58
C GLY A 260 2.01 8.16 -9.09
N ALA A 261 1.89 6.82 -9.09
CA ALA A 261 0.65 6.14 -9.47
C ALA A 261 -0.48 6.42 -8.47
N TYR A 262 -0.18 6.43 -7.17
CA TYR A 262 -1.17 6.76 -6.15
C TYR A 262 -1.58 8.24 -6.21
N VAL A 263 -0.64 9.17 -6.43
CA VAL A 263 -0.94 10.59 -6.61
C VAL A 263 -1.81 10.82 -7.84
N LEU A 264 -1.51 10.17 -8.96
CA LEU A 264 -2.36 10.20 -10.16
C LEU A 264 -3.80 9.79 -9.84
N LEU A 265 -3.98 8.65 -9.16
CA LEU A 265 -5.30 8.11 -8.84
C LEU A 265 -6.04 8.94 -7.78
N ALA A 266 -5.32 9.56 -6.84
CA ALA A 266 -5.90 10.40 -5.79
C ALA A 266 -6.31 11.78 -6.29
N SER A 267 -5.63 12.32 -7.30
CA SER A 267 -5.79 13.69 -7.79
C SER A 267 -6.77 13.81 -8.97
N ASN A 268 -6.98 15.06 -9.41
CA ASN A 268 -7.76 15.35 -10.61
C ASN A 268 -7.11 14.88 -11.91
N LEU A 269 -5.81 14.54 -11.90
CA LEU A 269 -5.15 13.93 -13.07
C LEU A 269 -5.79 12.60 -13.44
N GLY A 270 -6.27 11.83 -12.44
CA GLY A 270 -7.01 10.59 -12.64
C GLY A 270 -8.54 10.75 -12.68
N SER A 271 -9.09 11.94 -12.97
CA SER A 271 -10.53 12.22 -12.89
C SER A 271 -11.41 11.33 -13.77
N TYR A 272 -10.88 10.79 -14.87
CA TYR A 272 -11.60 9.86 -15.75
C TYR A 272 -11.21 8.39 -15.53
N MET A 273 -10.56 8.09 -14.39
CA MET A 273 -10.11 6.75 -14.03
C MET A 273 -10.93 6.21 -12.85
N THR A 274 -11.73 5.16 -13.10
CA THR A 274 -12.41 4.38 -12.06
C THR A 274 -12.53 2.93 -12.52
N GLY A 275 -12.43 1.97 -11.59
CA GLY A 275 -12.40 0.54 -11.87
C GLY A 275 -11.08 0.06 -12.49
N ALA A 276 -10.07 0.90 -12.61
CA ALA A 276 -8.79 0.60 -13.25
C ALA A 276 -7.78 -0.05 -12.30
N VAL A 277 -6.88 -0.85 -12.86
CA VAL A 277 -5.69 -1.37 -12.17
C VAL A 277 -4.46 -0.87 -12.91
N ILE A 278 -3.60 -0.10 -12.23
CA ILE A 278 -2.35 0.43 -12.81
C ILE A 278 -1.18 -0.47 -12.40
N PRO A 279 -0.51 -1.14 -13.35
CA PRO A 279 0.70 -1.90 -13.06
C PRO A 279 1.92 -0.98 -12.89
N VAL A 280 2.73 -1.24 -11.85
CA VAL A 280 4.06 -0.65 -11.63
C VAL A 280 5.01 -1.80 -11.30
N THR A 281 5.57 -2.45 -12.32
CA THR A 281 6.06 -3.83 -12.24
C THR A 281 7.52 -4.03 -12.66
N GLY A 282 8.22 -2.97 -13.08
CA GLY A 282 9.58 -3.12 -13.62
C GLY A 282 9.63 -3.89 -14.93
N GLY A 283 8.49 -3.97 -15.66
CA GLY A 283 8.38 -4.65 -16.96
C GLY A 283 7.80 -6.06 -16.90
N GLU A 284 7.40 -6.56 -15.73
CA GLU A 284 6.60 -7.78 -15.67
C GLU A 284 5.21 -7.51 -16.25
N ILE A 285 4.80 -8.33 -17.21
CA ILE A 285 3.59 -8.09 -18.01
C ILE A 285 2.35 -8.55 -17.24
N MET A 286 1.36 -7.68 -17.10
CA MET A 286 0.02 -8.00 -16.60
C MET A 286 -0.96 -8.08 -17.77
N ILE A 287 -1.17 -9.29 -18.30
CA ILE A 287 -2.16 -9.54 -19.35
C ILE A 287 -3.45 -10.07 -18.73
#